data_7a7b28b493623beb73b8334da73ff314
#
_entry.id   7a7b28b493623beb73b8334da73ff314
#
_cell.length_a   1.000
_cell.length_b   1.000
_cell.length_c   1.000
_cell.angle_alpha   90.00
_cell.angle_beta   90.00
_cell.angle_gamma   90.00
#
_symmetry.space_group_name_H-M   'P 1'
#
loop_
_entity.id
_entity.type
_entity.pdbx_description
1 polymer ?
#
loop_
_entity_poly.entity_id
_entity_poly.type
_entity_poly.pdbx_seq_one_letter_code
_entity_poly.pdbx_strand_id
1 'polypeptide(L)'
;IMDTLKIEKYGFKHTGNIFRNNPPGALVEKALLHKEGRLSRAGALCIETGERTGRSPNDKYIVDTPAVHDLIAWGNVNRPVSREVFDQVYDQIVTYLNDKDLYVFDGFAGANRKYQYGFRVINEKASQNLFIRNLLIRPKKEQIKDFKEDFLILVAPGCKVDYQKLGLNSEAAIMIDFEKQIVLIAGTGYSGEIKKAVFCVMNYLLPQKKIFTMHCSANMGIDGDTALFFGLSGTGKTTLSADPNRRLIGDDEHGWSRNTIFNFEGGCYAKCINLSKQHEPEIWNAIRFGAVTENVKLFEDTRIINFDDGSITENTRVGYPIDYIPNTVSSGVGPIPRTIFFLAADAFGVLPPISKLDRNAAIYHFVSGYTSKLAGTENGVTEPEATFSTCFGEPFFPLDTALYAQQFGRRVEKSGANVFLINTGWTGGSYGKGHRIPLKYTRAMINAALNGDLDFVEYVKEPFFNLKIPRSCPGVPAEMLNPKNTWSNKREYDKTAKKLTKMFQENFKKYNLPNTVVKAGPGSYK
;
A
#
# COMPACT_ATOMS: atom_id res chain seq x y z
N ILE A 1 2.83 -4.85 38.00
CA ILE A 1 2.65 -3.41 38.31
C ILE A 1 1.92 -2.84 37.11
N MET A 2 0.59 -2.61 37.26
CA MET A 2 -0.21 -1.88 36.27
C MET A 2 0.27 -0.43 36.32
N ASP A 3 1.07 -0.04 35.33
CA ASP A 3 1.35 1.36 35.10
C ASP A 3 0.05 1.96 34.57
N THR A 4 -0.66 2.73 35.40
CA THR A 4 -1.93 3.33 35.04
C THR A 4 -1.69 4.38 33.98
N LEU A 5 -1.96 4.00 32.73
CA LEU A 5 -1.91 4.92 31.61
C LEU A 5 -2.87 6.09 31.89
N LYS A 6 -2.33 7.29 32.04
CA LYS A 6 -3.14 8.51 32.24
C LYS A 6 -3.78 8.91 30.91
N ILE A 7 -5.00 8.43 30.67
CA ILE A 7 -5.74 8.77 29.44
C ILE A 7 -6.62 10.01 29.61
N GLU A 8 -6.73 10.53 30.83
CA GLU A 8 -7.46 11.77 31.14
C GLU A 8 -6.89 12.96 30.37
N LYS A 9 -5.59 12.93 30.07
CA LYS A 9 -4.94 13.96 29.21
C LYS A 9 -5.52 14.06 27.80
N TYR A 10 -6.24 13.02 27.34
CA TYR A 10 -6.95 13.00 26.06
C TYR A 10 -8.44 13.35 26.19
N GLY A 11 -8.87 13.83 27.37
CA GLY A 11 -10.24 14.25 27.61
C GLY A 11 -11.19 13.14 28.08
N PHE A 12 -10.71 11.91 28.28
CA PHE A 12 -11.52 10.83 28.85
C PHE A 12 -11.82 11.12 30.33
N LYS A 13 -13.10 11.11 30.70
CA LYS A 13 -13.55 11.38 32.07
C LYS A 13 -13.85 10.09 32.84
N HIS A 14 -14.51 9.16 32.18
CA HIS A 14 -14.87 7.85 32.72
C HIS A 14 -14.55 6.79 31.67
N THR A 15 -13.90 5.71 32.07
CA THR A 15 -13.62 4.59 31.19
C THR A 15 -13.98 3.29 31.91
N GLY A 16 -14.32 2.27 31.13
CA GLY A 16 -14.30 0.90 31.60
C GLY A 16 -12.86 0.44 31.86
N ASN A 17 -12.57 -0.79 31.57
CA ASN A 17 -11.22 -1.32 31.71
C ASN A 17 -10.31 -0.81 30.58
N ILE A 18 -9.04 -0.60 30.90
CA ILE A 18 -8.01 -0.24 29.91
C ILE A 18 -7.09 -1.43 29.70
N PHE A 19 -7.04 -1.92 28.47
CA PHE A 19 -6.21 -3.04 28.05
C PHE A 19 -5.05 -2.55 27.17
N ARG A 20 -3.85 -2.45 27.77
CA ARG A 20 -2.67 -1.90 27.07
C ARG A 20 -1.74 -3.00 26.61
N ASN A 21 -1.39 -3.00 25.31
CA ASN A 21 -0.44 -3.92 24.67
C ASN A 21 -0.69 -5.41 24.98
N ASN A 22 -1.94 -5.80 25.03
CA ASN A 22 -2.30 -7.17 25.37
C ASN A 22 -1.75 -8.18 24.33
N PRO A 23 -1.40 -9.39 24.78
CA PRO A 23 -0.97 -10.45 23.88
C PRO A 23 -2.12 -10.97 23.00
N PRO A 24 -1.82 -11.61 21.85
CA PRO A 24 -2.84 -12.07 20.92
C PRO A 24 -3.92 -12.96 21.55
N GLY A 25 -3.55 -13.89 22.44
CA GLY A 25 -4.51 -14.76 23.12
C GLY A 25 -5.55 -13.98 23.90
N ALA A 26 -5.14 -13.00 24.71
CA ALA A 26 -6.05 -12.16 25.49
C ALA A 26 -6.97 -11.32 24.61
N LEU A 27 -6.45 -10.79 23.47
CA LEU A 27 -7.26 -10.03 22.52
C LEU A 27 -8.28 -10.92 21.79
N VAL A 28 -7.89 -12.13 21.41
CA VAL A 28 -8.80 -13.12 20.81
C VAL A 28 -9.91 -13.50 21.79
N GLU A 29 -9.59 -13.83 23.05
CA GLU A 29 -10.58 -14.14 24.08
C GLU A 29 -11.59 -13.01 24.25
N LYS A 30 -11.11 -11.77 24.34
CA LYS A 30 -11.97 -10.59 24.44
C LYS A 30 -12.85 -10.41 23.21
N ALA A 31 -12.29 -10.53 22.00
CA ALA A 31 -13.05 -10.42 20.77
C ALA A 31 -14.17 -11.48 20.67
N LEU A 32 -13.90 -12.72 21.08
CA LEU A 32 -14.91 -13.78 21.11
C LEU A 32 -15.99 -13.50 22.18
N LEU A 33 -15.59 -13.06 23.37
CA LEU A 33 -16.51 -12.70 24.45
C LEU A 33 -17.47 -11.60 24.03
N HIS A 34 -16.96 -10.59 23.33
CA HIS A 34 -17.76 -9.45 22.82
C HIS A 34 -18.42 -9.72 21.47
N LYS A 35 -18.36 -10.96 20.96
CA LYS A 35 -18.96 -11.37 19.67
C LYS A 35 -18.49 -10.56 18.48
N GLU A 36 -17.25 -10.10 18.50
CA GLU A 36 -16.66 -9.33 17.41
C GLU A 36 -16.30 -10.19 16.19
N GLY A 37 -16.18 -11.51 16.37
CA GLY A 37 -15.84 -12.44 15.30
C GLY A 37 -15.89 -13.90 15.75
N ARG A 38 -15.42 -14.77 14.87
CA ARG A 38 -15.35 -16.24 15.08
C ARG A 38 -13.98 -16.77 14.68
N LEU A 39 -13.54 -17.87 15.29
CA LEU A 39 -12.32 -18.54 14.88
C LEU A 39 -12.57 -19.43 13.64
N SER A 40 -11.64 -19.34 12.69
CA SER A 40 -11.54 -20.32 11.61
C SER A 40 -10.97 -21.66 12.14
N ARG A 41 -11.03 -22.73 11.32
CA ARG A 41 -10.42 -24.02 11.64
C ARG A 41 -8.94 -23.92 11.99
N ALA A 42 -8.22 -23.03 11.34
CA ALA A 42 -6.79 -22.78 11.60
C ALA A 42 -6.53 -21.81 12.77
N GLY A 43 -7.58 -21.30 13.41
CA GLY A 43 -7.50 -20.42 14.57
C GLY A 43 -7.36 -18.93 14.26
N ALA A 44 -7.42 -18.52 13.01
CA ALA A 44 -7.47 -17.09 12.66
C ALA A 44 -8.82 -16.48 13.11
N LEU A 45 -8.76 -15.26 13.64
CA LEU A 45 -9.95 -14.51 14.03
C LEU A 45 -10.60 -13.90 12.79
N CYS A 46 -11.83 -14.32 12.47
CA CYS A 46 -12.58 -13.83 11.30
C CYS A 46 -13.64 -12.83 11.76
N ILE A 47 -13.55 -11.60 11.26
CA ILE A 47 -14.45 -10.49 11.59
C ILE A 47 -15.16 -9.96 10.35
N GLU A 48 -16.28 -9.27 10.58
CA GLU A 48 -16.96 -8.47 9.56
C GLU A 48 -16.81 -7.00 9.93
N THR A 49 -16.47 -6.16 8.93
CA THR A 49 -16.19 -4.73 9.16
C THR A 49 -17.44 -3.85 9.09
N GLY A 50 -18.61 -4.46 8.82
CA GLY A 50 -19.89 -3.77 8.69
C GLY A 50 -20.12 -3.20 7.29
N GLU A 51 -20.83 -2.10 7.18
CA GLU A 51 -21.23 -1.50 5.90
C GLU A 51 -20.03 -1.10 5.03
N ARG A 52 -18.92 -0.70 5.66
CA ARG A 52 -17.69 -0.29 4.96
C ARG A 52 -16.70 -1.44 4.94
N THR A 53 -16.55 -2.03 3.76
CA THR A 53 -15.66 -3.18 3.53
C THR A 53 -14.35 -2.82 2.86
N GLY A 54 -14.09 -1.53 2.70
CA GLY A 54 -12.89 -0.95 2.11
C GLY A 54 -12.65 0.46 2.62
N ARG A 55 -11.61 1.10 2.11
CA ARG A 55 -11.31 2.50 2.44
C ARG A 55 -12.39 3.45 1.93
N SER A 56 -12.55 4.55 2.65
CA SER A 56 -13.46 5.65 2.32
C SER A 56 -12.65 6.91 1.93
N PRO A 57 -12.08 6.98 0.73
CA PRO A 57 -11.17 8.06 0.33
C PRO A 57 -11.87 9.43 0.32
N ASN A 58 -13.18 9.46 0.11
CA ASN A 58 -13.98 10.69 0.14
C ASN A 58 -14.26 11.22 1.55
N ASP A 59 -13.99 10.42 2.58
CA ASP A 59 -14.18 10.76 4.00
C ASP A 59 -12.85 11.06 4.70
N LYS A 60 -11.76 11.16 3.94
CA LYS A 60 -10.44 11.54 4.46
C LYS A 60 -10.24 13.05 4.38
N TYR A 61 -9.80 13.63 5.51
CA TYR A 61 -9.55 15.06 5.66
C TYR A 61 -8.22 15.32 6.35
N ILE A 62 -7.61 16.45 6.02
CA ILE A 62 -6.43 16.99 6.71
C ILE A 62 -6.83 18.35 7.31
N VAL A 63 -6.46 18.57 8.57
CA VAL A 63 -6.75 19.85 9.23
C VAL A 63 -5.93 20.95 8.60
N ASP A 64 -6.61 21.97 8.07
CA ASP A 64 -5.96 23.11 7.45
C ASP A 64 -5.63 24.16 8.52
N THR A 65 -4.34 24.32 8.77
CA THR A 65 -3.81 25.33 9.69
C THR A 65 -2.66 26.09 9.02
N PRO A 66 -2.32 27.30 9.47
CA PRO A 66 -1.19 28.05 8.91
C PRO A 66 0.13 27.28 8.90
N ALA A 67 0.33 26.37 9.87
CA ALA A 67 1.56 25.58 9.98
C ALA A 67 1.71 24.53 8.88
N VAL A 68 0.61 24.05 8.29
CA VAL A 68 0.63 22.97 7.28
C VAL A 68 0.09 23.38 5.92
N HIS A 69 -0.61 24.53 5.83
CA HIS A 69 -1.33 24.94 4.61
C HIS A 69 -0.47 24.89 3.35
N ASP A 70 0.72 25.48 3.39
CA ASP A 70 1.61 25.57 2.23
C ASP A 70 2.35 24.26 1.92
N LEU A 71 2.27 23.25 2.80
CA LEU A 71 2.95 21.97 2.62
C LEU A 71 2.06 20.94 1.92
N ILE A 72 0.75 21.03 2.10
CA ILE A 72 -0.21 20.03 1.65
C ILE A 72 -0.61 20.29 0.19
N ALA A 73 -0.61 19.23 -0.60
CA ALA A 73 -1.19 19.23 -1.95
C ALA A 73 -2.72 19.11 -1.85
N TRP A 74 -3.38 20.23 -1.57
CA TRP A 74 -4.83 20.29 -1.43
C TRP A 74 -5.58 19.93 -2.71
N GLY A 75 -6.73 19.28 -2.56
CA GLY A 75 -7.59 18.89 -3.67
C GLY A 75 -8.55 17.77 -3.29
N ASN A 76 -9.01 17.02 -4.30
CA ASN A 76 -9.98 15.93 -4.09
C ASN A 76 -9.43 14.78 -3.22
N VAL A 77 -8.12 14.60 -3.18
CA VAL A 77 -7.45 13.55 -2.41
C VAL A 77 -7.14 14.00 -0.98
N ASN A 78 -6.57 15.19 -0.84
CA ASN A 78 -6.26 15.81 0.44
C ASN A 78 -7.25 16.94 0.69
N ARG A 79 -8.39 16.61 1.27
CA ARG A 79 -9.48 17.57 1.52
C ARG A 79 -9.22 18.34 2.80
N PRO A 80 -9.34 19.67 2.78
CA PRO A 80 -9.19 20.47 4.00
C PRO A 80 -10.38 20.29 4.93
N VAL A 81 -10.12 20.36 6.22
CA VAL A 81 -11.14 20.52 7.26
C VAL A 81 -10.68 21.58 8.27
N SER A 82 -11.60 22.36 8.80
CA SER A 82 -11.24 23.39 9.76
C SER A 82 -10.89 22.80 11.14
N ARG A 83 -10.16 23.56 11.92
CA ARG A 83 -9.84 23.23 13.32
C ARG A 83 -11.10 23.00 14.16
N GLU A 84 -12.11 23.82 13.98
CA GLU A 84 -13.36 23.75 14.74
C GLU A 84 -14.13 22.46 14.46
N VAL A 85 -14.18 22.03 13.19
CA VAL A 85 -14.83 20.76 12.81
C VAL A 85 -14.04 19.57 13.36
N PHE A 86 -12.71 19.60 13.27
CA PHE A 86 -11.87 18.57 13.85
C PHE A 86 -12.08 18.44 15.36
N ASP A 87 -12.08 19.56 16.09
CA ASP A 87 -12.25 19.55 17.55
C ASP A 87 -13.64 19.03 17.95
N GLN A 88 -14.70 19.35 17.18
CA GLN A 88 -16.04 18.79 17.41
C GLN A 88 -16.08 17.27 17.18
N VAL A 89 -15.42 16.76 16.14
CA VAL A 89 -15.34 15.31 15.91
C VAL A 89 -14.50 14.62 16.98
N TYR A 90 -13.42 15.26 17.43
CA TYR A 90 -12.60 14.77 18.54
C TYR A 90 -13.45 14.61 19.82
N ASP A 91 -14.17 15.64 20.20
CA ASP A 91 -15.03 15.62 21.39
C ASP A 91 -16.15 14.58 21.26
N GLN A 92 -16.72 14.43 20.07
CA GLN A 92 -17.73 13.40 19.79
C GLN A 92 -17.16 11.98 19.96
N ILE A 93 -15.96 11.71 19.45
CA ILE A 93 -15.28 10.41 19.59
C ILE A 93 -14.95 10.12 21.05
N VAL A 94 -14.37 11.08 21.77
CA VAL A 94 -14.02 10.93 23.20
C VAL A 94 -15.27 10.68 24.02
N THR A 95 -16.35 11.44 23.78
CA THR A 95 -17.65 11.25 24.46
C THR A 95 -18.23 9.87 24.18
N TYR A 96 -18.17 9.41 22.92
CA TYR A 96 -18.65 8.09 22.52
C TYR A 96 -17.86 6.94 23.17
N LEU A 97 -16.56 7.12 23.32
CA LEU A 97 -15.67 6.12 23.92
C LEU A 97 -15.67 6.12 25.45
N ASN A 98 -16.23 7.17 26.10
CA ASN A 98 -16.42 7.15 27.55
C ASN A 98 -17.32 5.98 27.96
N ASP A 99 -17.10 5.44 29.17
CA ASP A 99 -17.80 4.31 29.76
C ASP A 99 -17.59 2.95 29.04
N LYS A 100 -16.75 2.91 28.01
CA LYS A 100 -16.38 1.69 27.29
C LYS A 100 -15.08 1.09 27.81
N ASP A 101 -14.93 -0.22 27.65
CA ASP A 101 -13.62 -0.87 27.67
C ASP A 101 -12.77 -0.34 26.51
N LEU A 102 -11.54 0.07 26.80
CA LEU A 102 -10.62 0.61 25.83
C LEU A 102 -9.40 -0.28 25.62
N TYR A 103 -9.05 -0.51 24.38
CA TYR A 103 -7.84 -1.20 23.98
C TYR A 103 -6.82 -0.18 23.53
N VAL A 104 -5.62 -0.24 24.11
CA VAL A 104 -4.52 0.67 23.79
C VAL A 104 -3.36 -0.13 23.24
N PHE A 105 -2.90 0.25 22.05
CA PHE A 105 -1.66 -0.28 21.50
C PHE A 105 -0.65 0.85 21.37
N ASP A 106 0.47 0.70 22.05
CA ASP A 106 1.66 1.53 21.89
C ASP A 106 2.66 0.76 21.03
N GLY A 107 3.04 1.34 19.90
CA GLY A 107 3.95 0.71 18.96
C GLY A 107 4.60 1.71 18.04
N PHE A 108 5.32 1.23 17.05
CA PHE A 108 6.13 2.06 16.18
C PHE A 108 5.82 1.85 14.70
N ALA A 109 6.07 2.87 13.90
CA ALA A 109 6.26 2.77 12.47
C ALA A 109 7.69 3.17 12.10
N GLY A 110 8.32 2.41 11.18
CA GLY A 110 9.72 2.59 10.80
C GLY A 110 10.67 1.64 11.54
N ALA A 111 11.18 0.63 10.82
CA ALA A 111 12.11 -0.35 11.38
C ALA A 111 13.50 0.24 11.66
N ASN A 112 13.90 1.29 10.94
CA ASN A 112 15.13 2.03 11.25
C ASN A 112 14.90 2.97 12.43
N ARG A 113 15.50 2.68 13.58
CA ARG A 113 15.31 3.44 14.83
C ARG A 113 15.56 4.94 14.71
N LYS A 114 16.43 5.37 13.82
CA LYS A 114 16.71 6.80 13.58
C LYS A 114 15.51 7.55 12.98
N TYR A 115 14.63 6.83 12.27
CA TYR A 115 13.49 7.36 11.53
C TYR A 115 12.17 6.74 11.99
N GLN A 116 12.18 6.20 13.20
CA GLN A 116 11.04 5.55 13.84
C GLN A 116 10.18 6.58 14.57
N TYR A 117 8.85 6.40 14.49
CA TYR A 117 7.87 7.21 15.21
C TYR A 117 6.98 6.32 16.07
N GLY A 118 6.64 6.82 17.26
CA GLY A 118 5.75 6.17 18.22
C GLY A 118 4.29 6.52 17.96
N PHE A 119 3.44 5.51 17.86
CA PHE A 119 1.99 5.65 17.69
C PHE A 119 1.28 5.02 18.88
N ARG A 120 0.39 5.79 19.51
CA ARG A 120 -0.59 5.30 20.47
C ARG A 120 -1.93 5.20 19.79
N VAL A 121 -2.48 4.00 19.72
CA VAL A 121 -3.81 3.78 19.17
C VAL A 121 -4.75 3.39 20.30
N ILE A 122 -5.85 4.13 20.44
CA ILE A 122 -6.93 3.87 21.42
C ILE A 122 -8.18 3.52 20.64
N ASN A 123 -8.74 2.37 20.90
CA ASN A 123 -9.93 1.87 20.20
C ASN A 123 -10.84 1.03 21.10
N GLU A 124 -12.07 0.77 20.64
CA GLU A 124 -13.11 0.06 21.40
C GLU A 124 -13.20 -1.44 21.14
N LYS A 125 -12.53 -1.98 20.10
CA LYS A 125 -12.64 -3.40 19.71
C LYS A 125 -11.32 -4.14 19.88
N ALA A 126 -11.37 -5.28 20.57
CA ALA A 126 -10.20 -6.14 20.75
C ALA A 126 -9.66 -6.70 19.44
N SER A 127 -10.54 -7.04 18.48
CA SER A 127 -10.18 -7.53 17.16
C SER A 127 -9.38 -6.50 16.35
N GLN A 128 -9.79 -5.24 16.37
CA GLN A 128 -9.02 -4.16 15.72
C GLN A 128 -7.69 -3.92 16.43
N ASN A 129 -7.65 -4.01 17.75
CA ASN A 129 -6.39 -3.88 18.49
C ASN A 129 -5.41 -5.02 18.16
N LEU A 130 -5.92 -6.23 17.93
CA LEU A 130 -5.11 -7.34 17.43
C LEU A 130 -4.57 -7.06 16.02
N PHE A 131 -5.39 -6.51 15.13
CA PHE A 131 -4.94 -6.08 13.82
C PHE A 131 -3.84 -5.02 13.91
N ILE A 132 -4.03 -3.98 14.72
CA ILE A 132 -3.05 -2.91 14.94
C ILE A 132 -1.73 -3.50 15.46
N ARG A 133 -1.81 -4.42 16.44
CA ARG A 133 -0.66 -5.12 17.00
C ARG A 133 0.09 -5.94 15.94
N ASN A 134 -0.61 -6.51 14.98
CA ASN A 134 0.00 -7.26 13.88
C ASN A 134 0.72 -6.32 12.90
N LEU A 135 0.15 -5.17 12.60
CA LEU A 135 0.64 -4.26 11.54
C LEU A 135 1.71 -3.29 12.00
N LEU A 136 1.62 -2.72 13.21
CA LEU A 136 2.66 -1.85 13.74
C LEU A 136 3.83 -2.66 14.30
N ILE A 137 4.99 -2.03 14.36
CA ILE A 137 6.18 -2.62 14.99
C ILE A 137 5.94 -2.70 16.49
N ARG A 138 5.97 -3.92 17.00
CA ARG A 138 5.74 -4.21 18.41
C ARG A 138 6.89 -3.73 19.28
N PRO A 139 6.62 -3.00 20.37
CA PRO A 139 7.65 -2.57 21.30
C PRO A 139 8.18 -3.75 22.11
N LYS A 140 9.42 -3.64 22.56
CA LYS A 140 9.95 -4.49 23.62
C LYS A 140 9.34 -4.07 24.97
N LYS A 141 9.36 -4.97 25.96
CA LYS A 141 8.78 -4.69 27.30
C LYS A 141 9.34 -3.43 27.95
N GLU A 142 10.63 -3.21 27.79
CA GLU A 142 11.32 -2.04 28.34
C GLU A 142 10.84 -0.74 27.71
N GLN A 143 10.50 -0.77 26.41
CA GLN A 143 10.02 0.40 25.67
C GLN A 143 8.57 0.80 26.04
N ILE A 144 7.76 -0.12 26.53
CA ILE A 144 6.37 0.15 26.92
C ILE A 144 6.33 1.05 28.16
N LYS A 145 7.24 0.85 29.11
CA LYS A 145 7.26 1.58 30.39
C LYS A 145 7.43 3.08 30.19
N ASP A 146 8.35 3.47 29.30
CA ASP A 146 8.69 4.88 29.04
C ASP A 146 8.15 5.38 27.68
N PHE A 147 7.14 4.69 27.14
CA PHE A 147 6.59 5.00 25.83
C PHE A 147 5.96 6.38 25.81
N LYS A 148 6.41 7.20 24.86
CA LYS A 148 5.80 8.49 24.52
C LYS A 148 5.37 8.42 23.06
N GLU A 149 4.11 8.73 22.83
CA GLU A 149 3.58 8.81 21.47
C GLU A 149 4.07 10.06 20.75
N ASP A 150 4.47 9.91 19.49
CA ASP A 150 4.61 11.01 18.53
C ASP A 150 3.24 11.35 17.90
N PHE A 151 2.38 10.35 17.76
CA PHE A 151 1.01 10.49 17.25
C PHE A 151 0.01 9.69 18.09
N LEU A 152 -1.12 10.31 18.35
CA LEU A 152 -2.33 9.68 18.92
C LEU A 152 -3.30 9.30 17.79
N ILE A 153 -3.83 8.09 17.79
CA ILE A 153 -4.90 7.65 16.89
C ILE A 153 -6.09 7.19 17.72
N LEU A 154 -7.23 7.86 17.55
CA LEU A 154 -8.50 7.45 18.15
C LEU A 154 -9.36 6.76 17.11
N VAL A 155 -9.82 5.54 17.40
CA VAL A 155 -10.60 4.72 16.47
C VAL A 155 -11.91 4.32 17.13
N ALA A 156 -13.01 4.81 16.58
CA ALA A 156 -14.36 4.60 17.08
C ALA A 156 -15.30 4.16 15.94
N PRO A 157 -15.29 2.86 15.54
CA PRO A 157 -16.09 2.37 14.42
C PRO A 157 -17.59 2.62 14.58
N GLY A 158 -18.11 2.54 15.80
CA GLY A 158 -19.52 2.78 16.10
C GLY A 158 -19.92 4.24 16.26
N CYS A 159 -18.94 5.16 16.28
CA CYS A 159 -19.21 6.59 16.36
C CYS A 159 -19.51 7.15 14.96
N LYS A 160 -20.79 7.40 14.67
CA LYS A 160 -21.23 8.04 13.44
C LYS A 160 -21.21 9.55 13.62
N VAL A 161 -20.48 10.28 12.77
CA VAL A 161 -20.40 11.74 12.86
C VAL A 161 -21.65 12.39 12.27
N ASP A 162 -22.06 13.54 12.85
CA ASP A 162 -23.14 14.35 12.30
C ASP A 162 -22.63 15.15 11.09
N TYR A 163 -22.49 14.42 9.97
CA TYR A 163 -21.85 14.94 8.76
C TYR A 163 -22.62 16.12 8.15
N GLN A 164 -23.95 16.14 8.25
CA GLN A 164 -24.77 17.22 7.71
C GLN A 164 -24.49 18.53 8.45
N LYS A 165 -24.47 18.49 9.78
CA LYS A 165 -24.15 19.64 10.62
C LYS A 165 -22.70 20.12 10.44
N LEU A 166 -21.77 19.20 10.24
CA LEU A 166 -20.34 19.47 10.13
C LEU A 166 -19.87 19.76 8.70
N GLY A 167 -20.74 19.63 7.69
CA GLY A 167 -20.37 19.82 6.29
C GLY A 167 -19.43 18.75 5.74
N LEU A 168 -19.50 17.52 6.26
CA LEU A 168 -18.69 16.38 5.84
C LEU A 168 -19.42 15.55 4.78
N ASN A 169 -18.70 14.64 4.14
CA ASN A 169 -19.23 13.83 3.02
C ASN A 169 -20.20 12.72 3.49
N SER A 170 -19.90 12.07 4.61
CA SER A 170 -20.70 10.99 5.18
C SER A 170 -20.54 10.88 6.69
N GLU A 171 -21.24 9.92 7.30
CA GLU A 171 -21.15 9.62 8.74
C GLU A 171 -19.81 9.00 9.18
N ALA A 172 -18.92 8.67 8.23
CA ALA A 172 -17.55 8.28 8.52
C ALA A 172 -16.60 9.48 8.35
N ALA A 173 -15.55 9.51 9.15
CA ALA A 173 -14.51 10.53 9.04
C ALA A 173 -13.14 9.95 9.39
N ILE A 174 -12.17 10.18 8.52
CA ILE A 174 -10.76 9.94 8.77
C ILE A 174 -10.07 11.31 8.71
N MET A 175 -9.68 11.83 9.87
CA MET A 175 -9.11 13.17 9.98
C MET A 175 -7.69 13.12 10.51
N ILE A 176 -6.78 13.83 9.86
CA ILE A 176 -5.38 13.91 10.27
C ILE A 176 -5.04 15.36 10.62
N ASP A 177 -4.60 15.56 11.84
CA ASP A 177 -4.06 16.81 12.33
C ASP A 177 -2.55 16.67 12.53
N PHE A 178 -1.79 17.19 11.58
CA PHE A 178 -0.33 17.13 11.64
C PHE A 178 0.27 18.06 12.70
N GLU A 179 -0.43 19.14 13.06
CA GLU A 179 0.04 20.09 14.07
C GLU A 179 -0.16 19.56 15.49
N LYS A 180 -1.37 19.06 15.81
CA LYS A 180 -1.66 18.41 17.10
C LYS A 180 -1.15 16.97 17.18
N GLN A 181 -0.72 16.39 16.07
CA GLN A 181 -0.25 15.00 15.97
C GLN A 181 -1.34 13.99 16.38
N ILE A 182 -2.55 14.19 15.85
CA ILE A 182 -3.72 13.36 16.15
C ILE A 182 -4.37 12.87 14.86
N VAL A 183 -4.75 11.60 14.84
CA VAL A 183 -5.59 11.00 13.80
C VAL A 183 -6.91 10.55 14.42
N LEU A 184 -8.01 10.88 13.78
CA LEU A 184 -9.36 10.45 14.15
C LEU A 184 -9.91 9.52 13.08
N ILE A 185 -10.47 8.38 13.49
CA ILE A 185 -11.16 7.43 12.61
C ILE A 185 -12.49 7.08 13.25
N ALA A 186 -13.58 7.52 12.62
CA ALA A 186 -14.94 7.32 13.10
C ALA A 186 -15.81 6.70 12.00
N GLY A 187 -16.84 5.93 12.38
CA GLY A 187 -17.89 5.44 11.49
C GLY A 187 -17.45 4.37 10.50
N THR A 188 -16.28 3.78 10.65
CA THR A 188 -15.81 2.67 9.81
C THR A 188 -15.09 1.60 10.65
N GLY A 189 -15.46 0.35 10.42
CA GLY A 189 -14.81 -0.82 11.03
C GLY A 189 -13.68 -1.40 10.19
N TYR A 190 -13.43 -0.88 8.98
CA TYR A 190 -12.38 -1.36 8.11
C TYR A 190 -11.00 -0.95 8.63
N SER A 191 -10.21 -1.94 9.06
CA SER A 191 -8.93 -1.70 9.75
C SER A 191 -7.84 -1.13 8.83
N GLY A 192 -8.00 -1.26 7.53
CA GLY A 192 -7.10 -0.67 6.54
C GLY A 192 -7.00 0.86 6.61
N GLU A 193 -8.00 1.55 7.18
CA GLU A 193 -7.93 3.00 7.41
C GLU A 193 -6.87 3.36 8.45
N ILE A 194 -6.71 2.55 9.50
CA ILE A 194 -5.69 2.75 10.54
C ILE A 194 -4.30 2.62 9.93
N LYS A 195 -4.07 1.54 9.19
CA LYS A 195 -2.82 1.28 8.49
C LYS A 195 -2.44 2.44 7.56
N LYS A 196 -3.38 2.87 6.73
CA LYS A 196 -3.12 3.90 5.72
C LYS A 196 -3.04 5.31 6.30
N ALA A 197 -3.67 5.57 7.43
CA ALA A 197 -3.47 6.82 8.18
C ALA A 197 -2.04 6.92 8.72
N VAL A 198 -1.50 5.85 9.28
CA VAL A 198 -0.08 5.78 9.70
C VAL A 198 0.84 6.01 8.51
N PHE A 199 0.56 5.37 7.37
CA PHE A 199 1.34 5.56 6.16
C PHE A 199 1.30 7.01 5.66
N CYS A 200 0.14 7.66 5.68
CA CYS A 200 0.01 9.07 5.32
C CYS A 200 0.83 9.97 6.26
N VAL A 201 0.82 9.70 7.56
CA VAL A 201 1.65 10.42 8.53
C VAL A 201 3.14 10.25 8.23
N MET A 202 3.59 9.03 7.95
CA MET A 202 5.00 8.78 7.59
C MET A 202 5.39 9.49 6.29
N ASN A 203 4.48 9.54 5.30
CA ASN A 203 4.67 10.25 4.02
C ASN A 203 4.66 11.78 4.16
N TYR A 204 4.16 12.30 5.26
CA TYR A 204 4.27 13.72 5.63
C TYR A 204 5.58 14.01 6.37
N LEU A 205 5.93 13.20 7.38
CA LEU A 205 7.05 13.48 8.29
C LEU A 205 8.43 13.23 7.66
N LEU A 206 8.60 12.08 7.03
CA LEU A 206 9.91 11.61 6.58
C LEU A 206 10.46 12.39 5.37
N PRO A 207 9.67 12.76 4.35
CA PRO A 207 10.18 13.55 3.23
C PRO A 207 10.74 14.91 3.65
N GLN A 208 10.19 15.54 4.69
CA GLN A 208 10.71 16.78 5.25
C GLN A 208 12.10 16.59 5.90
N LYS A 209 12.44 15.36 6.30
CA LYS A 209 13.77 14.94 6.77
C LYS A 209 14.65 14.37 5.65
N LYS A 210 14.27 14.56 4.39
CA LYS A 210 14.95 14.05 3.19
C LYS A 210 15.04 12.51 3.12
N ILE A 211 14.07 11.82 3.74
CA ILE A 211 13.87 10.38 3.62
C ILE A 211 12.78 10.16 2.60
N PHE A 212 13.10 9.45 1.54
CA PHE A 212 12.12 9.13 0.50
C PHE A 212 11.19 8.02 0.97
N THR A 213 9.89 8.21 0.83
CA THR A 213 8.86 7.26 1.25
C THR A 213 8.19 6.63 0.05
N MET A 214 7.84 5.34 0.16
CA MET A 214 7.46 4.52 -0.98
C MET A 214 6.30 3.58 -0.64
N HIS A 215 5.35 3.48 -1.56
CA HIS A 215 4.34 2.45 -1.59
C HIS A 215 4.85 1.30 -2.48
N CYS A 216 5.64 0.42 -1.89
CA CYS A 216 6.29 -0.68 -2.59
C CYS A 216 6.56 -1.87 -1.67
N SER A 217 6.69 -3.06 -2.26
CA SER A 217 7.31 -4.21 -1.60
C SER A 217 8.84 -4.15 -1.73
N ALA A 218 9.55 -4.77 -0.81
CA ALA A 218 11.01 -4.89 -0.86
C ALA A 218 11.47 -6.28 -0.43
N ASN A 219 12.44 -6.83 -1.14
CA ASN A 219 13.13 -8.06 -0.77
C ASN A 219 14.64 -7.92 -0.95
N MET A 220 15.38 -8.85 -0.40
CA MET A 220 16.84 -8.87 -0.43
C MET A 220 17.36 -10.27 -0.76
N GLY A 221 18.24 -10.36 -1.74
CA GLY A 221 18.95 -11.58 -2.09
C GLY A 221 20.03 -11.96 -1.08
N ILE A 222 20.66 -13.11 -1.30
CA ILE A 222 21.69 -13.66 -0.39
C ILE A 222 22.92 -12.74 -0.32
N ASP A 223 23.24 -12.06 -1.41
CA ASP A 223 24.39 -11.14 -1.51
C ASP A 223 24.06 -9.71 -0.98
N GLY A 224 22.90 -9.54 -0.36
CA GLY A 224 22.46 -8.24 0.15
C GLY A 224 21.95 -7.29 -0.93
N ASP A 225 21.64 -7.77 -2.12
CA ASP A 225 21.04 -7.00 -3.21
C ASP A 225 19.56 -6.78 -2.94
N THR A 226 19.20 -5.56 -2.61
CA THR A 226 17.81 -5.15 -2.38
C THR A 226 17.11 -4.84 -3.69
N ALA A 227 15.88 -5.34 -3.83
CA ALA A 227 14.97 -5.02 -4.93
C ALA A 227 13.68 -4.39 -4.40
N LEU A 228 13.16 -3.40 -5.13
CA LEU A 228 11.89 -2.73 -4.86
C LEU A 228 10.87 -3.04 -5.95
N PHE A 229 9.62 -3.26 -5.54
CA PHE A 229 8.50 -3.56 -6.43
C PHE A 229 7.38 -2.56 -6.18
N PHE A 230 7.22 -1.59 -7.07
CA PHE A 230 6.10 -0.64 -7.07
C PHE A 230 4.99 -1.19 -7.96
N GLY A 231 3.76 -0.96 -7.55
CA GLY A 231 2.60 -1.37 -8.36
C GLY A 231 1.29 -1.17 -7.59
N LEU A 232 0.23 -0.97 -8.34
CA LEU A 232 -1.12 -0.90 -7.80
C LEU A 232 -1.69 -2.29 -7.54
N SER A 233 -2.87 -2.35 -6.93
CA SER A 233 -3.55 -3.63 -6.71
C SER A 233 -3.74 -4.40 -8.03
N GLY A 234 -3.48 -5.71 -8.02
CA GLY A 234 -3.64 -6.58 -9.19
C GLY A 234 -2.47 -6.57 -10.18
N THR A 235 -1.41 -5.80 -9.95
CA THR A 235 -0.22 -5.79 -10.81
C THR A 235 0.78 -6.91 -10.52
N GLY A 236 0.59 -7.65 -9.43
CA GLY A 236 1.48 -8.75 -9.02
C GLY A 236 2.54 -8.37 -7.99
N LYS A 237 2.44 -7.20 -7.35
CA LYS A 237 3.42 -6.70 -6.36
C LYS A 237 3.77 -7.75 -5.30
N THR A 238 2.79 -8.29 -4.60
CA THR A 238 2.99 -9.29 -3.54
C THR A 238 3.53 -10.61 -4.11
N THR A 239 2.93 -11.10 -5.20
CA THR A 239 3.33 -12.36 -5.84
C THR A 239 4.76 -12.34 -6.37
N LEU A 240 5.18 -11.22 -6.96
CA LEU A 240 6.50 -11.10 -7.58
C LEU A 240 7.61 -10.77 -6.57
N SER A 241 7.28 -10.10 -5.47
CA SER A 241 8.23 -9.86 -4.37
C SER A 241 8.42 -11.07 -3.47
N ALA A 242 7.46 -12.01 -3.45
CA ALA A 242 7.56 -13.30 -2.76
C ALA A 242 8.38 -14.27 -3.63
N ASP A 243 9.66 -14.44 -3.27
CA ASP A 243 10.60 -15.36 -3.92
C ASP A 243 11.25 -16.22 -2.84
N PRO A 244 11.20 -17.57 -2.92
CA PRO A 244 11.78 -18.46 -1.92
C PRO A 244 13.30 -18.29 -1.76
N ASN A 245 13.99 -17.75 -2.77
CA ASN A 245 15.43 -17.50 -2.74
C ASN A 245 15.80 -16.10 -2.24
N ARG A 246 14.82 -15.26 -1.94
CA ARG A 246 15.04 -13.89 -1.44
C ARG A 246 14.29 -13.68 -0.11
N ARG A 247 14.82 -12.83 0.75
CA ARG A 247 14.22 -12.53 2.06
C ARG A 247 13.35 -11.30 1.96
N LEU A 248 12.10 -11.40 2.42
CA LEU A 248 11.17 -10.27 2.47
C LEU A 248 11.62 -9.23 3.50
N ILE A 249 11.77 -7.97 3.09
CA ILE A 249 11.94 -6.82 4.01
C ILE A 249 10.56 -6.32 4.44
N GLY A 250 9.65 -6.15 3.50
CA GLY A 250 8.26 -5.80 3.73
C GLY A 250 7.44 -5.87 2.44
N ASP A 251 6.11 -5.92 2.58
CA ASP A 251 5.23 -6.17 1.44
C ASP A 251 4.58 -4.91 0.84
N ASP A 252 4.61 -3.74 1.53
CA ASP A 252 3.78 -2.61 1.09
C ASP A 252 4.37 -1.20 1.30
N GLU A 253 5.04 -0.91 2.42
CA GLU A 253 5.39 0.47 2.81
C GLU A 253 6.82 0.58 3.33
N HIS A 254 7.63 1.42 2.68
CA HIS A 254 9.06 1.54 3.00
C HIS A 254 9.55 2.99 2.99
N GLY A 255 10.64 3.21 3.75
CA GLY A 255 11.47 4.40 3.66
C GLY A 255 12.82 4.11 3.04
N TRP A 256 13.35 5.07 2.28
CA TRP A 256 14.67 5.01 1.69
C TRP A 256 15.53 6.17 2.24
N SER A 257 16.37 5.83 3.19
CA SER A 257 17.35 6.77 3.77
C SER A 257 18.61 6.89 2.89
N ARG A 258 19.63 7.57 3.38
CA ARG A 258 20.89 7.65 2.65
C ARG A 258 21.54 6.28 2.41
N ASN A 259 21.43 5.38 3.39
CA ASN A 259 22.20 4.14 3.41
C ASN A 259 21.34 2.87 3.48
N THR A 260 20.04 2.99 3.73
CA THR A 260 19.17 1.84 3.99
C THR A 260 17.79 1.99 3.38
N ILE A 261 17.18 0.86 3.07
CA ILE A 261 15.74 0.68 2.92
C ILE A 261 15.20 0.13 4.24
N PHE A 262 14.05 0.57 4.70
CA PHE A 262 13.44 0.05 5.91
C PHE A 262 11.92 -0.03 5.79
N ASN A 263 11.37 -1.11 6.33
CA ASN A 263 9.93 -1.32 6.42
C ASN A 263 9.31 -0.34 7.42
N PHE A 264 8.11 0.17 7.13
CA PHE A 264 7.35 0.95 8.11
C PHE A 264 6.59 0.06 9.08
N GLU A 265 6.27 -1.15 8.68
CA GLU A 265 5.35 -2.03 9.38
C GLU A 265 6.05 -3.21 10.07
N GLY A 266 5.35 -3.81 11.04
CA GLY A 266 5.72 -5.06 11.69
C GLY A 266 4.91 -6.26 11.20
N GLY A 267 4.09 -6.09 10.18
CA GLY A 267 3.22 -7.11 9.64
C GLY A 267 2.84 -6.89 8.19
N CYS A 268 1.94 -7.73 7.71
CA CYS A 268 1.42 -7.72 6.34
C CYS A 268 -0.10 -7.65 6.34
N TYR A 269 -0.67 -7.08 5.27
CA TYR A 269 -2.11 -6.94 5.08
C TYR A 269 -2.47 -7.32 3.64
N ALA A 270 -2.79 -8.59 3.43
CA ALA A 270 -2.96 -9.18 2.11
C ALA A 270 -4.44 -9.33 1.72
N LYS A 271 -4.72 -9.32 0.41
CA LYS A 271 -6.00 -9.78 -0.14
C LYS A 271 -6.14 -11.30 0.02
N CYS A 272 -7.38 -11.75 0.29
CA CYS A 272 -7.69 -13.16 0.45
C CYS A 272 -8.63 -13.70 -0.62
N ILE A 273 -9.28 -12.86 -1.43
CA ILE A 273 -10.19 -13.34 -2.47
C ILE A 273 -9.43 -14.25 -3.46
N ASN A 274 -9.99 -15.42 -3.75
CA ASN A 274 -9.38 -16.45 -4.60
C ASN A 274 -7.99 -16.94 -4.12
N LEU A 275 -7.68 -16.78 -2.84
CA LEU A 275 -6.41 -17.25 -2.26
C LEU A 275 -6.33 -18.77 -2.34
N SER A 276 -5.22 -19.28 -2.85
CA SER A 276 -4.96 -20.71 -2.90
C SER A 276 -3.58 -21.05 -2.35
N LYS A 277 -3.48 -22.20 -1.70
CA LYS A 277 -2.21 -22.71 -1.18
C LYS A 277 -1.17 -22.97 -2.28
N GLN A 278 -1.63 -23.26 -3.49
CA GLN A 278 -0.75 -23.54 -4.62
C GLN A 278 -0.06 -22.28 -5.15
N HIS A 279 -0.78 -21.16 -5.20
CA HIS A 279 -0.26 -19.93 -5.78
C HIS A 279 0.42 -19.01 -4.76
N GLU A 280 -0.09 -18.98 -3.52
CA GLU A 280 0.37 -18.09 -2.46
C GLU A 280 0.50 -18.85 -1.12
N PRO A 281 1.41 -19.85 -1.05
CA PRO A 281 1.54 -20.73 0.12
C PRO A 281 1.92 -19.98 1.40
N GLU A 282 2.68 -18.91 1.29
CA GLU A 282 3.14 -18.12 2.44
C GLU A 282 1.96 -17.39 3.12
N ILE A 283 1.12 -16.70 2.34
CA ILE A 283 -0.08 -16.04 2.87
C ILE A 283 -1.05 -17.08 3.42
N TRP A 284 -1.27 -18.19 2.69
CA TRP A 284 -2.12 -19.27 3.14
C TRP A 284 -1.71 -19.79 4.52
N ASN A 285 -0.42 -20.05 4.72
CA ASN A 285 0.11 -20.58 5.97
C ASN A 285 0.15 -19.54 7.10
N ALA A 286 0.15 -18.25 6.77
CA ALA A 286 0.08 -17.17 7.76
C ALA A 286 -1.35 -16.97 8.33
N ILE A 287 -2.39 -17.55 7.70
CA ILE A 287 -3.77 -17.49 8.18
C ILE A 287 -3.98 -18.55 9.27
N ARG A 288 -3.54 -18.23 10.46
CA ARG A 288 -3.57 -19.08 11.63
C ARG A 288 -3.83 -18.25 12.89
N PHE A 289 -3.80 -18.88 14.08
CA PHE A 289 -4.00 -18.17 15.33
C PHE A 289 -3.11 -16.92 15.44
N GLY A 290 -3.73 -15.80 15.82
CA GLY A 290 -3.10 -14.50 15.88
C GLY A 290 -3.33 -13.64 14.63
N ALA A 291 -3.63 -14.23 13.47
CA ALA A 291 -4.06 -13.48 12.29
C ALA A 291 -5.52 -13.03 12.43
N VAL A 292 -5.85 -11.89 11.78
CA VAL A 292 -7.22 -11.35 11.69
C VAL A 292 -7.63 -11.29 10.23
N THR A 293 -8.72 -11.98 9.86
CA THR A 293 -9.32 -11.85 8.53
C THR A 293 -10.52 -10.93 8.57
N GLU A 294 -10.71 -10.16 7.52
CA GLU A 294 -11.84 -9.24 7.36
C GLU A 294 -12.73 -9.68 6.19
N ASN A 295 -14.03 -9.83 6.50
CA ASN A 295 -15.11 -10.07 5.54
C ASN A 295 -15.01 -11.38 4.75
N VAL A 296 -14.29 -12.38 5.26
CA VAL A 296 -14.29 -13.73 4.71
C VAL A 296 -15.52 -14.51 5.20
N LYS A 297 -16.01 -15.44 4.38
CA LYS A 297 -17.03 -16.41 4.80
C LYS A 297 -16.39 -17.72 5.26
N LEU A 298 -17.02 -18.34 6.25
CA LEU A 298 -16.64 -19.67 6.75
C LEU A 298 -17.69 -20.70 6.28
N PHE A 299 -17.23 -21.89 5.91
CA PHE A 299 -18.14 -23.05 5.84
C PHE A 299 -18.58 -23.38 7.27
N GLU A 300 -19.90 -23.40 7.52
CA GLU A 300 -20.45 -23.47 8.88
C GLU A 300 -20.09 -24.77 9.63
N ASP A 301 -20.04 -25.88 8.91
CA ASP A 301 -19.75 -27.21 9.46
C ASP A 301 -18.28 -27.43 9.80
N THR A 302 -17.38 -26.85 9.03
CA THR A 302 -15.93 -27.10 9.14
C THR A 302 -15.12 -25.94 9.67
N ARG A 303 -15.68 -24.73 9.66
CA ARG A 303 -14.98 -23.47 9.95
C ARG A 303 -13.78 -23.17 9.02
N ILE A 304 -13.71 -23.88 7.88
CA ILE A 304 -12.74 -23.56 6.82
C ILE A 304 -13.18 -22.24 6.15
N ILE A 305 -12.20 -21.38 5.85
CA ILE A 305 -12.47 -20.12 5.13
C ILE A 305 -12.78 -20.45 3.65
N ASN A 306 -13.89 -19.90 3.16
CA ASN A 306 -14.20 -19.91 1.74
C ASN A 306 -13.62 -18.67 1.06
N PHE A 307 -12.41 -18.80 0.51
CA PHE A 307 -11.72 -17.69 -0.14
C PHE A 307 -12.33 -17.28 -1.49
N ASP A 308 -13.20 -18.13 -2.08
CA ASP A 308 -13.87 -17.82 -3.35
C ASP A 308 -15.18 -17.04 -3.15
N ASP A 309 -15.61 -16.89 -1.90
CA ASP A 309 -16.84 -16.19 -1.55
C ASP A 309 -16.63 -14.69 -1.43
N GLY A 310 -17.05 -13.95 -2.44
CA GLY A 310 -17.07 -12.49 -2.46
C GLY A 310 -18.43 -11.87 -2.10
N SER A 311 -19.35 -12.60 -1.47
CA SER A 311 -20.72 -12.13 -1.21
C SER A 311 -20.82 -10.93 -0.28
N ILE A 312 -19.90 -10.77 0.66
CA ILE A 312 -19.78 -9.56 1.48
C ILE A 312 -19.04 -8.48 0.69
N THR A 313 -17.89 -8.84 0.13
CA THR A 313 -17.02 -7.98 -0.68
C THR A 313 -15.94 -8.81 -1.36
N GLU A 314 -15.49 -8.38 -2.53
CA GLU A 314 -14.27 -8.93 -3.14
C GLU A 314 -12.98 -8.43 -2.45
N ASN A 315 -13.10 -7.42 -1.58
CA ASN A 315 -11.97 -6.88 -0.80
C ASN A 315 -11.77 -7.60 0.53
N THR A 316 -11.83 -8.93 0.52
CA THR A 316 -11.49 -9.74 1.69
C THR A 316 -10.01 -9.61 2.02
N ARG A 317 -9.67 -9.51 3.31
CA ARG A 317 -8.30 -9.22 3.76
C ARG A 317 -7.86 -10.10 4.91
N VAL A 318 -6.55 -10.23 5.08
CA VAL A 318 -5.92 -10.78 6.28
C VAL A 318 -4.77 -9.90 6.75
N GLY A 319 -4.75 -9.58 8.05
CA GLY A 319 -3.62 -8.95 8.74
C GLY A 319 -2.90 -9.96 9.63
N TYR A 320 -1.59 -10.06 9.49
CA TYR A 320 -0.75 -10.98 10.26
C TYR A 320 0.63 -10.38 10.53
N PRO A 321 1.32 -10.79 11.60
CA PRO A 321 2.69 -10.32 11.85
C PRO A 321 3.66 -10.87 10.80
N ILE A 322 4.67 -10.07 10.44
CA ILE A 322 5.61 -10.43 9.35
C ILE A 322 6.40 -11.70 9.64
N ASP A 323 6.63 -12.02 10.92
CA ASP A 323 7.29 -13.24 11.36
C ASP A 323 6.48 -14.53 11.12
N TYR A 324 5.23 -14.41 10.63
CA TYR A 324 4.48 -15.56 10.12
C TYR A 324 4.94 -15.99 8.72
N ILE A 325 5.61 -15.11 8.00
CA ILE A 325 6.26 -15.43 6.73
C ILE A 325 7.65 -16.01 7.02
N PRO A 326 7.95 -17.23 6.54
CA PRO A 326 9.32 -17.73 6.59
C PRO A 326 10.22 -16.86 5.70
N ASN A 327 11.51 -16.86 5.97
CA ASN A 327 12.47 -16.17 5.12
C ASN A 327 12.27 -14.65 5.01
N THR A 328 12.20 -13.97 6.16
CA THR A 328 12.14 -12.51 6.25
C THR A 328 13.44 -11.92 6.76
N VAL A 329 13.65 -10.64 6.51
CA VAL A 329 14.70 -9.85 7.15
C VAL A 329 14.19 -9.38 8.50
N SER A 330 14.57 -10.06 9.58
CA SER A 330 14.03 -9.85 10.95
C SER A 330 14.18 -8.42 11.46
N SER A 331 15.20 -7.69 11.01
CA SER A 331 15.40 -6.27 11.34
C SER A 331 14.44 -5.33 10.61
N GLY A 332 13.79 -5.78 9.54
CA GLY A 332 13.03 -4.92 8.63
C GLY A 332 13.86 -3.86 7.89
N VAL A 333 15.20 -4.01 7.88
CA VAL A 333 16.14 -3.05 7.27
C VAL A 333 17.06 -3.77 6.30
N GLY A 334 17.23 -3.22 5.11
CA GLY A 334 18.15 -3.71 4.09
C GLY A 334 19.04 -2.62 3.53
N PRO A 335 20.05 -2.98 2.73
CA PRO A 335 20.87 -2.03 1.97
C PRO A 335 20.03 -1.21 0.97
N ILE A 336 20.59 -0.15 0.41
CA ILE A 336 19.97 0.60 -0.68
C ILE A 336 19.74 -0.30 -1.90
N PRO A 337 18.69 -0.04 -2.71
CA PRO A 337 18.30 -0.94 -3.78
C PRO A 337 19.31 -0.94 -4.93
N ARG A 338 19.52 -2.12 -5.51
CA ARG A 338 20.21 -2.29 -6.78
C ARG A 338 19.26 -2.33 -7.97
N THR A 339 18.04 -2.79 -7.77
CA THR A 339 17.04 -2.95 -8.84
C THR A 339 15.68 -2.45 -8.35
N ILE A 340 15.00 -1.73 -9.21
CA ILE A 340 13.65 -1.19 -8.97
C ILE A 340 12.74 -1.62 -10.11
N PHE A 341 11.60 -2.20 -9.77
CA PHE A 341 10.57 -2.60 -10.71
C PHE A 341 9.31 -1.74 -10.54
N PHE A 342 8.82 -1.19 -11.64
CA PHE A 342 7.48 -0.64 -11.75
C PHE A 342 6.61 -1.68 -12.44
N LEU A 343 5.57 -2.14 -11.76
CA LEU A 343 4.64 -3.15 -12.26
C LEU A 343 3.38 -2.45 -12.78
N ALA A 344 3.01 -2.77 -14.01
CA ALA A 344 1.78 -2.30 -14.63
C ALA A 344 1.06 -3.49 -15.27
N ALA A 345 -0.24 -3.65 -15.00
CA ALA A 345 -1.07 -4.62 -15.70
C ALA A 345 -1.76 -3.92 -16.87
N ASP A 346 -1.10 -3.85 -18.02
CA ASP A 346 -1.62 -3.18 -19.20
C ASP A 346 -2.68 -4.04 -19.90
N ALA A 347 -3.92 -3.61 -19.85
CA ALA A 347 -5.04 -4.27 -20.52
C ALA A 347 -5.25 -3.83 -21.97
N PHE A 348 -4.51 -2.83 -22.43
CA PHE A 348 -4.47 -2.44 -23.85
C PHE A 348 -3.58 -3.37 -24.68
N GLY A 349 -2.68 -4.11 -24.03
CA GLY A 349 -1.81 -5.09 -24.67
C GLY A 349 -0.69 -4.49 -25.52
N VAL A 350 -0.29 -3.26 -25.25
CA VAL A 350 0.67 -2.50 -26.07
C VAL A 350 1.97 -2.15 -25.37
N LEU A 351 2.00 -2.20 -24.02
CA LEU A 351 3.27 -1.99 -23.30
C LEU A 351 4.20 -3.19 -23.46
N PRO A 352 5.51 -2.93 -23.64
CA PRO A 352 6.51 -4.00 -23.65
C PRO A 352 6.50 -4.80 -22.34
N PRO A 353 6.74 -6.12 -22.38
CA PRO A 353 6.83 -6.95 -21.18
C PRO A 353 7.89 -6.48 -20.20
N ILE A 354 9.01 -5.96 -20.69
CA ILE A 354 10.07 -5.34 -19.89
C ILE A 354 10.70 -4.18 -20.64
N SER A 355 10.97 -3.10 -19.93
CA SER A 355 11.69 -1.93 -20.45
C SER A 355 12.65 -1.38 -19.42
N LYS A 356 13.86 -0.98 -19.83
CA LYS A 356 14.82 -0.28 -18.97
C LYS A 356 14.54 1.22 -19.00
N LEU A 357 14.49 1.84 -17.84
CA LEU A 357 14.23 3.27 -17.68
C LEU A 357 15.51 3.99 -17.26
N ASP A 358 15.83 5.08 -17.96
CA ASP A 358 16.79 6.06 -17.45
C ASP A 358 16.15 6.91 -16.32
N ARG A 359 16.93 7.75 -15.68
CA ARG A 359 16.48 8.56 -14.53
C ARG A 359 15.21 9.35 -14.83
N ASN A 360 15.13 10.03 -15.97
CA ASN A 360 13.99 10.89 -16.30
C ASN A 360 12.74 10.06 -16.65
N ALA A 361 12.90 8.98 -17.40
CA ALA A 361 11.82 8.02 -17.66
C ALA A 361 11.34 7.33 -16.37
N ALA A 362 12.25 7.00 -15.46
CA ALA A 362 11.91 6.44 -14.16
C ALA A 362 11.06 7.44 -13.33
N ILE A 363 11.41 8.71 -13.30
CA ILE A 363 10.61 9.75 -12.62
C ILE A 363 9.24 9.86 -13.29
N TYR A 364 9.17 9.88 -14.63
CA TYR A 364 7.90 9.97 -15.35
C TYR A 364 6.94 8.83 -14.99
N HIS A 365 7.42 7.59 -15.03
CA HIS A 365 6.60 6.42 -14.74
C HIS A 365 6.29 6.26 -13.26
N PHE A 366 7.20 6.66 -12.36
CA PHE A 366 6.94 6.73 -10.92
C PHE A 366 5.78 7.67 -10.60
N VAL A 367 5.81 8.88 -11.17
CA VAL A 367 4.78 9.89 -10.95
C VAL A 367 3.45 9.47 -11.59
N SER A 368 3.50 8.85 -12.76
CA SER A 368 2.29 8.38 -13.46
C SER A 368 1.56 7.27 -12.71
N GLY A 369 2.28 6.29 -12.16
CA GLY A 369 1.69 5.18 -11.42
C GLY A 369 0.62 4.44 -12.21
N TYR A 370 0.95 4.02 -13.44
CA TYR A 370 -0.01 3.47 -14.40
C TYR A 370 -0.37 2.00 -14.12
N THR A 371 -1.63 1.70 -14.31
CA THR A 371 -2.16 0.34 -14.55
C THR A 371 -3.46 0.44 -15.35
N SER A 372 -4.09 -0.69 -15.65
CA SER A 372 -5.43 -0.72 -16.26
C SER A 372 -6.46 -1.30 -15.29
N LYS A 373 -7.68 -0.78 -15.38
CA LYS A 373 -8.88 -1.44 -14.88
C LYS A 373 -9.44 -2.34 -15.98
N LEU A 374 -9.90 -3.54 -15.59
CA LEU A 374 -10.48 -4.51 -16.52
C LEU A 374 -11.95 -4.25 -16.73
N ALA A 375 -12.42 -4.49 -17.96
CA ALA A 375 -13.83 -4.54 -18.27
C ALA A 375 -14.54 -5.62 -17.44
N GLY A 376 -15.71 -5.31 -16.88
CA GLY A 376 -16.53 -6.26 -16.11
C GLY A 376 -16.19 -6.37 -14.61
N THR A 377 -15.14 -5.70 -14.12
CA THR A 377 -14.83 -5.61 -12.68
C THR A 377 -15.60 -4.49 -11.98
N GLU A 378 -16.12 -3.54 -12.75
CA GLU A 378 -17.04 -2.48 -12.29
C GLU A 378 -18.24 -2.41 -13.25
N ASN A 379 -19.45 -2.16 -12.72
CA ASN A 379 -20.65 -2.01 -13.54
C ASN A 379 -20.48 -0.89 -14.57
N GLY A 380 -20.62 -1.23 -15.85
CA GLY A 380 -20.57 -0.27 -16.96
C GLY A 380 -19.23 -0.15 -17.70
N VAL A 381 -18.17 -0.83 -17.24
CA VAL A 381 -16.88 -0.85 -17.95
C VAL A 381 -16.90 -1.94 -19.02
N THR A 382 -16.97 -1.56 -20.29
CA THR A 382 -16.99 -2.46 -21.45
C THR A 382 -15.67 -2.57 -22.18
N GLU A 383 -14.76 -1.61 -21.99
CA GLU A 383 -13.41 -1.57 -22.55
C GLU A 383 -12.37 -1.34 -21.45
N PRO A 384 -11.09 -1.71 -21.68
CA PRO A 384 -10.01 -1.38 -20.75
C PRO A 384 -9.91 0.11 -20.49
N GLU A 385 -9.75 0.49 -19.22
CA GLU A 385 -9.52 1.88 -18.80
C GLU A 385 -8.13 2.06 -18.21
N ALA A 386 -7.43 3.11 -18.63
CA ALA A 386 -6.18 3.50 -17.99
C ALA A 386 -6.46 4.10 -16.61
N THR A 387 -5.71 3.66 -15.62
CA THR A 387 -5.73 4.18 -14.25
C THR A 387 -4.36 4.71 -13.90
N PHE A 388 -4.33 5.92 -13.38
CA PHE A 388 -3.11 6.60 -12.93
C PHE A 388 -3.26 6.95 -11.46
N SER A 389 -2.32 6.48 -10.65
CA SER A 389 -2.24 6.82 -9.23
C SER A 389 -0.88 7.40 -8.92
N THR A 390 -0.82 8.69 -8.68
CA THR A 390 0.42 9.45 -8.46
C THR A 390 1.32 8.74 -7.45
N CYS A 391 2.58 8.52 -7.83
CA CYS A 391 3.59 7.83 -7.03
C CYS A 391 3.19 6.42 -6.58
N PHE A 392 2.30 5.74 -7.33
CA PHE A 392 1.69 4.45 -6.99
C PHE A 392 0.87 4.44 -5.69
N GLY A 393 0.50 5.60 -5.17
CA GLY A 393 -0.20 5.69 -3.89
C GLY A 393 -0.85 7.06 -3.65
N GLU A 394 -1.44 7.66 -4.67
CA GLU A 394 -2.03 9.01 -4.62
C GLU A 394 -2.81 9.32 -3.35
N PRO A 395 -3.68 8.43 -2.81
CA PRO A 395 -4.45 8.73 -1.61
C PRO A 395 -3.61 8.91 -0.33
N PHE A 396 -2.32 8.54 -0.35
CA PHE A 396 -1.48 8.45 0.85
C PHE A 396 -0.33 9.46 0.90
N PHE A 397 -0.17 10.26 -0.16
CA PHE A 397 0.92 11.23 -0.28
C PHE A 397 0.37 12.66 -0.12
N PRO A 398 0.52 13.27 1.08
CA PRO A 398 -0.09 14.57 1.36
C PRO A 398 0.71 15.77 0.84
N LEU A 399 2.01 15.62 0.59
CA LEU A 399 2.87 16.72 0.14
C LEU A 399 2.85 16.88 -1.39
N ASP A 400 3.46 17.94 -1.89
CA ASP A 400 3.57 18.21 -3.33
C ASP A 400 4.26 17.04 -4.06
N THR A 401 3.69 16.60 -5.17
CA THR A 401 4.23 15.53 -6.01
C THR A 401 5.65 15.80 -6.49
N ALA A 402 6.00 17.08 -6.75
CA ALA A 402 7.34 17.46 -7.17
C ALA A 402 8.40 17.12 -6.12
N LEU A 403 8.07 17.17 -4.83
CA LEU A 403 8.97 16.78 -3.76
C LEU A 403 9.29 15.28 -3.81
N TYR A 404 8.28 14.44 -3.93
CA TYR A 404 8.47 12.98 -4.04
C TYR A 404 9.24 12.61 -5.31
N ALA A 405 8.89 13.22 -6.44
CA ALA A 405 9.58 13.03 -7.71
C ALA A 405 11.06 13.42 -7.64
N GLN A 406 11.36 14.54 -7.02
CA GLN A 406 12.74 15.02 -6.82
C GLN A 406 13.54 14.07 -5.91
N GLN A 407 12.93 13.63 -4.81
CA GLN A 407 13.59 12.70 -3.88
C GLN A 407 13.84 11.35 -4.54
N PHE A 408 12.87 10.81 -5.29
CA PHE A 408 13.06 9.59 -6.06
C PHE A 408 14.22 9.72 -7.07
N GLY A 409 14.21 10.76 -7.89
CA GLY A 409 15.26 11.01 -8.87
C GLY A 409 16.65 11.10 -8.28
N ARG A 410 16.80 11.77 -7.12
CA ARG A 410 18.07 11.85 -6.38
C ARG A 410 18.52 10.49 -5.83
N ARG A 411 17.57 9.68 -5.35
CA ARG A 411 17.88 8.33 -4.83
C ARG A 411 18.34 7.39 -5.94
N VAL A 412 17.66 7.38 -7.06
CA VAL A 412 18.04 6.57 -8.22
C VAL A 412 19.42 6.97 -8.73
N GLU A 413 19.67 8.27 -8.90
CA GLU A 413 20.96 8.80 -9.36
C GLU A 413 22.11 8.42 -8.42
N LYS A 414 21.92 8.58 -7.10
CA LYS A 414 22.98 8.30 -6.12
C LYS A 414 23.22 6.81 -5.88
N SER A 415 22.20 5.99 -6.01
CA SER A 415 22.33 4.54 -5.82
C SER A 415 22.89 3.83 -7.05
N GLY A 416 22.71 4.41 -8.24
CA GLY A 416 22.98 3.73 -9.50
C GLY A 416 22.06 2.54 -9.77
N ALA A 417 20.90 2.49 -9.09
CA ALA A 417 19.95 1.40 -9.25
C ALA A 417 19.43 1.31 -10.69
N ASN A 418 19.34 0.11 -11.21
CA ASN A 418 18.65 -0.18 -12.46
C ASN A 418 17.13 -0.09 -12.23
N VAL A 419 16.42 0.60 -13.11
CA VAL A 419 14.96 0.73 -13.06
C VAL A 419 14.34 0.09 -14.28
N PHE A 420 13.36 -0.80 -14.05
CA PHE A 420 12.62 -1.47 -15.10
C PHE A 420 11.12 -1.26 -14.96
N LEU A 421 10.44 -1.08 -16.10
CA LEU A 421 8.98 -1.16 -16.19
C LEU A 421 8.61 -2.57 -16.66
N ILE A 422 7.79 -3.26 -15.89
CA ILE A 422 7.32 -4.62 -16.18
C ILE A 422 5.83 -4.58 -16.46
N ASN A 423 5.44 -5.05 -17.64
CA ASN A 423 4.03 -5.28 -17.97
C ASN A 423 3.62 -6.68 -17.52
N THR A 424 2.77 -6.78 -16.50
CA THR A 424 2.18 -8.04 -16.02
C THR A 424 0.78 -8.30 -16.60
N GLY A 425 0.36 -7.47 -17.56
CA GLY A 425 -0.95 -7.51 -18.19
C GLY A 425 -0.97 -8.36 -19.48
N TRP A 426 -1.49 -7.76 -20.55
CA TRP A 426 -1.81 -8.42 -21.81
C TRP A 426 -0.79 -8.16 -22.90
N THR A 427 -0.78 -9.09 -23.85
CA THR A 427 -0.03 -9.00 -25.13
C THR A 427 -0.81 -9.74 -26.23
N GLY A 428 -0.45 -9.52 -27.49
CA GLY A 428 -1.13 -10.15 -28.64
C GLY A 428 -2.52 -9.58 -28.96
N GLY A 429 -2.92 -8.55 -28.25
CA GLY A 429 -4.23 -7.88 -28.31
C GLY A 429 -4.58 -7.28 -26.96
N SER A 430 -5.62 -6.42 -26.93
CA SER A 430 -6.19 -5.92 -25.68
C SER A 430 -6.92 -7.01 -24.91
N TYR A 431 -7.32 -6.71 -23.67
CA TYR A 431 -8.19 -7.58 -22.88
C TYR A 431 -9.40 -8.04 -23.70
N GLY A 432 -9.69 -9.33 -23.67
CA GLY A 432 -10.75 -9.98 -24.46
C GLY A 432 -10.34 -10.44 -25.87
N LYS A 433 -9.21 -9.94 -26.43
CA LYS A 433 -8.64 -10.36 -27.73
C LYS A 433 -7.28 -11.00 -27.58
N GLY A 434 -6.41 -10.40 -26.77
CA GLY A 434 -5.08 -10.93 -26.47
C GLY A 434 -5.11 -11.92 -25.29
N HIS A 435 -3.94 -12.21 -24.78
CA HIS A 435 -3.78 -13.09 -23.62
C HIS A 435 -2.86 -12.44 -22.59
N ARG A 436 -3.05 -12.80 -21.33
CA ARG A 436 -2.19 -12.33 -20.24
C ARG A 436 -0.78 -12.91 -20.41
N ILE A 437 0.23 -12.08 -20.18
CA ILE A 437 1.63 -12.53 -20.21
C ILE A 437 1.81 -13.62 -19.15
N PRO A 438 2.28 -14.83 -19.53
CA PRO A 438 2.45 -15.93 -18.58
C PRO A 438 3.42 -15.57 -17.45
N LEU A 439 3.04 -15.89 -16.21
CA LEU A 439 3.82 -15.56 -15.00
C LEU A 439 5.27 -16.09 -15.09
N LYS A 440 5.48 -17.24 -15.72
CA LYS A 440 6.82 -17.80 -15.94
C LYS A 440 7.77 -16.85 -16.68
N TYR A 441 7.25 -16.10 -17.67
CA TYR A 441 8.06 -15.13 -18.41
C TYR A 441 8.31 -13.86 -17.62
N THR A 442 7.30 -13.40 -16.86
CA THR A 442 7.48 -12.28 -15.94
C THR A 442 8.54 -12.59 -14.89
N ARG A 443 8.52 -13.78 -14.30
CA ARG A 443 9.57 -14.22 -13.36
C ARG A 443 10.94 -14.33 -14.03
N ALA A 444 11.01 -14.85 -15.25
CA ALA A 444 12.27 -14.92 -16.01
C ALA A 444 12.86 -13.52 -16.25
N MET A 445 12.05 -12.54 -16.62
CA MET A 445 12.48 -11.15 -16.81
C MET A 445 12.98 -10.51 -15.53
N ILE A 446 12.27 -10.71 -14.42
CA ILE A 446 12.68 -10.20 -13.09
C ILE A 446 14.00 -10.85 -12.68
N ASN A 447 14.14 -12.16 -12.80
CA ASN A 447 15.37 -12.87 -12.47
C ASN A 447 16.55 -12.39 -13.34
N ALA A 448 16.35 -12.21 -14.64
CA ALA A 448 17.37 -11.69 -15.54
C ALA A 448 17.84 -10.27 -15.13
N ALA A 449 16.90 -9.42 -14.73
CA ALA A 449 17.23 -8.08 -14.23
C ALA A 449 17.98 -8.13 -12.88
N LEU A 450 17.55 -8.99 -11.96
CA LEU A 450 18.21 -9.17 -10.65
C LEU A 450 19.61 -9.77 -10.76
N ASN A 451 19.83 -10.68 -11.69
CA ASN A 451 21.12 -11.32 -11.93
C ASN A 451 22.11 -10.44 -12.72
N GLY A 452 21.66 -9.31 -13.27
CA GLY A 452 22.48 -8.47 -14.15
C GLY A 452 22.58 -8.95 -15.60
N ASP A 453 21.81 -9.97 -15.99
CA ASP A 453 21.83 -10.52 -17.36
C ASP A 453 21.39 -9.50 -18.41
N LEU A 454 20.62 -8.47 -17.99
CA LEU A 454 20.14 -7.38 -18.84
C LEU A 454 21.08 -6.18 -18.91
N ASP A 455 22.23 -6.20 -18.22
CA ASP A 455 23.17 -5.07 -18.24
C ASP A 455 23.99 -5.01 -19.53
N PHE A 456 24.18 -6.14 -20.19
CA PHE A 456 25.05 -6.28 -21.36
C PHE A 456 24.29 -6.62 -22.65
N VAL A 457 22.95 -6.60 -22.65
CA VAL A 457 22.14 -6.81 -23.85
C VAL A 457 21.98 -5.53 -24.64
N GLU A 458 21.75 -5.65 -25.95
CA GLU A 458 21.40 -4.52 -26.80
C GLU A 458 19.95 -4.10 -26.53
N TYR A 459 19.71 -2.79 -26.48
CA TYR A 459 18.39 -2.19 -26.32
C TYR A 459 17.96 -1.48 -27.59
N VAL A 460 16.68 -1.58 -27.93
CA VAL A 460 16.04 -0.80 -29.00
C VAL A 460 15.01 0.13 -28.43
N LYS A 461 14.88 1.32 -29.03
CA LYS A 461 13.89 2.30 -28.60
C LYS A 461 12.54 1.99 -29.25
N GLU A 462 11.53 1.90 -28.39
CA GLU A 462 10.15 1.72 -28.81
C GLU A 462 9.55 3.11 -29.14
N PRO A 463 8.85 3.28 -30.29
CA PRO A 463 8.53 4.61 -30.79
C PRO A 463 7.33 5.28 -30.11
N PHE A 464 6.40 4.55 -29.50
CA PHE A 464 5.17 5.15 -28.93
C PHE A 464 5.35 5.61 -27.50
N PHE A 465 5.99 4.78 -26.66
CA PHE A 465 6.17 5.04 -25.24
C PHE A 465 7.56 5.53 -24.86
N ASN A 466 8.43 5.69 -25.85
CA ASN A 466 9.81 6.14 -25.67
C ASN A 466 10.64 5.22 -24.74
N LEU A 467 10.29 3.94 -24.70
CA LEU A 467 10.88 2.93 -23.82
C LEU A 467 12.08 2.22 -24.50
N LYS A 468 13.03 1.77 -23.68
CA LYS A 468 14.17 0.93 -24.13
C LYS A 468 13.85 -0.53 -23.89
N ILE A 469 13.68 -1.30 -24.97
CA ILE A 469 13.34 -2.72 -24.95
C ILE A 469 14.61 -3.53 -25.14
N PRO A 470 14.91 -4.57 -24.32
CA PRO A 470 16.01 -5.47 -24.58
C PRO A 470 15.73 -6.33 -25.83
N ARG A 471 16.72 -6.56 -26.67
CA ARG A 471 16.59 -7.44 -27.85
C ARG A 471 16.51 -8.92 -27.47
N SER A 472 17.02 -9.26 -26.30
CA SER A 472 16.96 -10.61 -25.76
C SER A 472 16.83 -10.60 -24.24
N CYS A 473 16.18 -11.63 -23.71
CA CYS A 473 16.08 -11.87 -22.27
C CYS A 473 16.10 -13.38 -22.03
N PRO A 474 16.97 -13.90 -21.15
CA PRO A 474 17.02 -15.31 -20.83
C PRO A 474 15.65 -15.87 -20.43
N GLY A 475 15.27 -17.00 -21.03
CA GLY A 475 14.00 -17.68 -20.72
C GLY A 475 12.75 -17.04 -21.30
N VAL A 476 12.87 -16.00 -22.14
CA VAL A 476 11.74 -15.29 -22.76
C VAL A 476 11.89 -15.33 -24.28
N PRO A 477 10.85 -15.72 -25.05
CA PRO A 477 10.86 -15.64 -26.50
C PRO A 477 11.12 -14.21 -26.99
N ALA A 478 12.09 -14.02 -27.88
CA ALA A 478 12.50 -12.68 -28.33
C ALA A 478 11.37 -11.90 -29.01
N GLU A 479 10.45 -12.57 -29.70
CA GLU A 479 9.28 -11.95 -30.34
C GLU A 479 8.32 -11.32 -29.34
N MET A 480 8.27 -11.79 -28.09
CA MET A 480 7.42 -11.22 -27.05
C MET A 480 7.93 -9.89 -26.52
N LEU A 481 9.23 -9.63 -26.60
CA LEU A 481 9.84 -8.43 -26.04
C LEU A 481 9.38 -7.15 -26.73
N ASN A 482 9.05 -7.22 -28.03
CA ASN A 482 8.36 -6.14 -28.72
C ASN A 482 6.89 -6.53 -28.94
N PRO A 483 5.94 -5.94 -28.20
CA PRO A 483 4.55 -6.35 -28.25
C PRO A 483 3.89 -6.20 -29.62
N LYS A 484 4.37 -5.30 -30.47
CA LYS A 484 3.88 -5.18 -31.83
C LYS A 484 4.04 -6.50 -32.62
N ASN A 485 5.07 -7.27 -32.32
CA ASN A 485 5.31 -8.55 -32.98
C ASN A 485 4.26 -9.61 -32.63
N THR A 486 3.67 -9.54 -31.45
CA THR A 486 2.65 -10.50 -30.97
C THR A 486 1.25 -10.24 -31.52
N TRP A 487 0.97 -9.04 -32.03
CA TRP A 487 -0.33 -8.69 -32.60
C TRP A 487 -0.45 -9.21 -34.05
N SER A 488 -1.57 -9.80 -34.37
CA SER A 488 -1.89 -10.21 -35.76
C SER A 488 -2.08 -8.99 -36.66
N ASN A 489 -2.77 -7.95 -36.16
CA ASN A 489 -3.00 -6.70 -36.88
C ASN A 489 -2.09 -5.58 -36.34
N LYS A 490 -1.02 -5.29 -37.07
CA LYS A 490 -0.03 -4.24 -36.71
C LYS A 490 -0.61 -2.82 -36.72
N ARG A 491 -1.60 -2.54 -37.57
CA ARG A 491 -2.28 -1.22 -37.62
C ARG A 491 -3.16 -1.01 -36.39
N GLU A 492 -3.83 -2.05 -35.93
CA GLU A 492 -4.63 -2.00 -34.71
C GLU A 492 -3.74 -1.79 -33.47
N TYR A 493 -2.57 -2.45 -33.42
CA TYR A 493 -1.55 -2.17 -32.41
C TYR A 493 -1.16 -0.69 -32.40
N ASP A 494 -0.78 -0.12 -33.55
CA ASP A 494 -0.35 1.27 -33.66
C ASP A 494 -1.46 2.25 -33.21
N LYS A 495 -2.72 1.98 -33.57
CA LYS A 495 -3.87 2.78 -33.13
C LYS A 495 -4.07 2.73 -31.62
N THR A 496 -3.97 1.53 -31.02
CA THR A 496 -4.16 1.32 -29.59
C THR A 496 -2.99 1.91 -28.79
N ALA A 497 -1.76 1.76 -29.26
CA ALA A 497 -0.58 2.36 -28.65
C ALA A 497 -0.66 3.89 -28.65
N LYS A 498 -1.09 4.51 -29.75
CA LYS A 498 -1.34 5.97 -29.83
C LYS A 498 -2.43 6.42 -28.85
N LYS A 499 -3.49 5.63 -28.69
CA LYS A 499 -4.58 5.92 -27.72
C LYS A 499 -4.02 5.96 -26.29
N LEU A 500 -3.27 4.95 -25.87
CA LEU A 500 -2.68 4.90 -24.53
C LEU A 500 -1.62 6.02 -24.33
N THR A 501 -0.80 6.29 -25.34
CA THR A 501 0.16 7.41 -25.31
C THR A 501 -0.52 8.74 -24.97
N LYS A 502 -1.66 9.04 -25.62
CA LYS A 502 -2.44 10.25 -25.32
C LYS A 502 -2.96 10.28 -23.89
N MET A 503 -3.39 9.14 -23.36
CA MET A 503 -3.86 9.04 -21.97
C MET A 503 -2.74 9.35 -20.97
N PHE A 504 -1.53 8.84 -21.19
CA PHE A 504 -0.36 9.22 -20.41
C PHE A 504 -0.07 10.72 -20.47
N GLN A 505 -0.05 11.28 -21.66
CA GLN A 505 0.22 12.71 -21.85
C GLN A 505 -0.84 13.58 -21.17
N GLU A 506 -2.11 13.23 -21.27
CA GLU A 506 -3.21 13.96 -20.64
C GLU A 506 -3.11 13.91 -19.12
N ASN A 507 -2.86 12.72 -18.55
CA ASN A 507 -2.64 12.58 -17.11
C ASN A 507 -1.45 13.41 -16.62
N PHE A 508 -0.39 13.51 -17.43
CA PHE A 508 0.85 14.16 -16.99
C PHE A 508 0.76 15.70 -16.97
N LYS A 509 -0.23 16.30 -17.65
CA LYS A 509 -0.45 17.76 -17.67
C LYS A 509 -0.70 18.38 -16.30
N LYS A 510 -1.22 17.59 -15.36
CA LYS A 510 -1.50 18.05 -13.98
C LYS A 510 -0.24 18.27 -13.13
N TYR A 511 0.92 17.82 -13.59
CA TYR A 511 2.17 17.88 -12.81
C TYR A 511 3.07 19.00 -13.29
N ASN A 512 3.60 19.77 -12.34
CA ASN A 512 4.63 20.76 -12.60
C ASN A 512 6.01 20.17 -12.40
N LEU A 513 6.53 19.49 -13.43
CA LEU A 513 7.82 18.80 -13.40
C LEU A 513 8.76 19.33 -14.50
N PRO A 514 10.09 19.13 -14.36
CA PRO A 514 11.06 19.58 -15.34
C PRO A 514 10.76 19.05 -16.76
N ASN A 515 10.97 19.87 -17.78
CA ASN A 515 10.72 19.51 -19.16
C ASN A 515 11.52 18.29 -19.63
N THR A 516 12.68 18.03 -19.04
CA THR A 516 13.48 16.82 -19.28
C THR A 516 12.75 15.54 -18.88
N VAL A 517 11.96 15.59 -17.81
CA VAL A 517 11.10 14.48 -17.36
C VAL A 517 9.91 14.34 -18.31
N VAL A 518 9.24 15.43 -18.66
CA VAL A 518 8.09 15.41 -19.60
C VAL A 518 8.50 14.79 -20.93
N LYS A 519 9.64 15.18 -21.48
CA LYS A 519 10.18 14.64 -22.75
C LYS A 519 10.62 13.19 -22.69
N ALA A 520 10.84 12.63 -21.50
CA ALA A 520 11.18 11.22 -21.33
C ALA A 520 9.95 10.29 -21.41
N GLY A 521 8.76 10.86 -21.35
CA GLY A 521 7.50 10.12 -21.38
C GLY A 521 7.02 9.72 -22.78
N PRO A 522 5.86 9.02 -22.85
CA PRO A 522 5.25 8.57 -24.09
C PRO A 522 4.93 9.71 -25.08
N GLY A 523 5.14 9.43 -26.37
CA GLY A 523 4.79 10.35 -27.47
C GLY A 523 5.67 11.59 -27.62
N SER A 524 6.71 11.74 -26.83
CA SER A 524 7.70 12.83 -26.91
C SER A 524 8.78 12.55 -27.95
N TYR A 525 8.75 11.39 -28.56
CA TYR A 525 9.66 10.97 -29.60
C TYR A 525 9.13 11.38 -30.98
N LYS A 526 9.86 12.23 -31.70
CA LYS A 526 9.68 12.56 -33.13
C LYS A 526 10.81 11.97 -33.96
#